data_e10272684f55c31346488cbdd0a9c112
#
_entry.id   e10272684f55c31346488cbdd0a9c112
#
_cell.length_a   1.000
_cell.length_b   1.000
_cell.length_c   1.000
_cell.angle_alpha   90.00
_cell.angle_beta   90.00
_cell.angle_gamma   90.00
#
_symmetry.space_group_name_H-M   'P 1'
#
loop_
_entity.id
_entity.type
_entity.pdbx_description
1 polymer ?
#
loop_
_entity_poly.entity_id
_entity_poly.type
_entity_poly.pdbx_seq_one_letter_code
_entity_poly.pdbx_strand_id
1 'polypeptide(L)'
;ALSSAASDVYKRQTVPDTDKMSILYYNQNQVDNEYKKRVCENFFDVSAGVYTYSWEKPYKGDLEREIENYEELSKQSTSDDEKSFFDDYISSLKEQLKTATDEREGAGDYSADAFVGSKGENMYMISFNSTETGESGGFSIDYYPSDQLINYRPKEGASSVYCYSSDYYDGEDTANTATVSQDDAIQQGLSFLAGCGISDIIETGCTDLIWEYSDTSYNTLASEKSGYVITYKRSVDGIAPYTPSVYNIDSLNSSDDVWYDTMDETFELQIDDNGIVSAYCYDYFKATGDKKENVDLISWEDAVKALPKAVNTYYAENKTQYSSIEFNNVQLAYYKIKDGDKYEYLPVWVFAQCEKTGDGDSSQSDDGLD
;
A
#
# COMPACT_ATOMS: atom_id res chain seq x y z
N ALA A 1 28.53 12.13 -28.14
CA ALA A 1 28.74 13.52 -27.67
C ALA A 1 27.88 13.82 -26.42
N LEU A 2 27.62 12.83 -25.59
CA LEU A 2 26.87 13.01 -24.31
C LEU A 2 27.79 13.33 -23.10
N SER A 3 29.09 13.52 -23.32
CA SER A 3 30.08 13.60 -22.26
C SER A 3 30.17 14.95 -21.53
N SER A 4 29.44 16.00 -21.95
CA SER A 4 29.55 17.33 -21.34
C SER A 4 28.35 17.74 -20.47
N ALA A 5 27.22 17.08 -20.58
CA ALA A 5 26.02 17.43 -19.81
C ALA A 5 26.02 16.87 -18.37
N ALA A 6 26.76 15.78 -18.12
CA ALA A 6 26.76 15.12 -16.81
C ALA A 6 27.47 15.91 -15.69
N SER A 7 28.26 16.94 -16.00
CA SER A 7 29.08 17.64 -15.00
C SER A 7 28.36 18.70 -14.17
N ASP A 8 27.18 19.19 -14.62
CA ASP A 8 26.46 20.28 -13.96
C ASP A 8 25.36 19.83 -12.98
N VAL A 9 24.86 18.60 -13.10
CA VAL A 9 23.82 18.03 -12.20
C VAL A 9 24.34 17.79 -10.79
N TYR A 10 25.63 17.65 -10.64
CA TYR A 10 26.35 17.34 -9.40
C TYR A 10 26.17 18.29 -8.22
N LYS A 11 25.77 19.52 -8.45
CA LYS A 11 25.84 20.56 -7.41
C LYS A 11 24.68 20.56 -6.44
N ARG A 12 23.67 19.70 -6.61
CA ARG A 12 22.43 19.76 -5.82
C ARG A 12 22.12 18.52 -4.98
N GLN A 13 22.94 17.46 -5.06
CA GLN A 13 22.61 16.21 -4.36
C GLN A 13 23.70 15.80 -3.38
N THR A 14 23.26 15.30 -2.22
CA THR A 14 24.17 14.73 -1.22
C THR A 14 24.46 13.28 -1.61
N VAL A 15 25.58 13.05 -2.27
CA VAL A 15 26.08 11.69 -2.47
C VAL A 15 26.56 11.17 -1.11
N PRO A 16 26.07 10.03 -0.62
CA PRO A 16 26.54 9.45 0.63
C PRO A 16 28.06 9.22 0.58
N ASP A 17 28.75 9.63 1.65
CA ASP A 17 30.20 9.38 1.81
C ASP A 17 30.41 7.94 2.31
N THR A 18 30.04 6.97 1.46
CA THR A 18 30.23 5.55 1.74
C THR A 18 30.74 4.83 0.50
N ASP A 19 31.75 4.01 0.68
CA ASP A 19 32.31 3.15 -0.36
C ASP A 19 31.89 1.68 -0.20
N LYS A 20 31.15 1.38 0.86
CA LYS A 20 30.73 0.02 1.22
C LYS A 20 29.33 0.00 1.78
N MET A 21 28.60 -1.00 1.34
CA MET A 21 27.26 -1.33 1.85
C MET A 21 27.12 -2.85 2.03
N SER A 22 26.01 -3.28 2.59
CA SER A 22 25.71 -4.70 2.74
C SER A 22 24.75 -5.17 1.64
N ILE A 23 24.85 -6.43 1.23
CA ILE A 23 23.77 -7.12 0.52
C ILE A 23 22.96 -7.85 1.58
N LEU A 24 21.65 -7.71 1.54
CA LEU A 24 20.73 -8.32 2.47
C LEU A 24 19.86 -9.35 1.77
N TYR A 25 19.57 -10.44 2.48
CA TYR A 25 18.80 -11.55 1.95
C TYR A 25 17.46 -11.66 2.67
N TYR A 26 16.41 -11.85 1.88
CA TYR A 26 15.04 -11.98 2.36
C TYR A 26 14.36 -13.20 1.77
N ASN A 27 13.41 -13.73 2.50
CA ASN A 27 12.45 -14.72 2.02
C ASN A 27 11.06 -14.09 1.95
N GLN A 28 10.20 -14.67 1.14
CA GLN A 28 8.78 -14.32 1.17
C GLN A 28 8.21 -14.55 2.58
N ASN A 29 7.32 -13.67 3.00
CA ASN A 29 6.60 -13.88 4.24
C ASN A 29 5.58 -15.02 4.06
N GLN A 30 5.65 -15.99 4.96
CA GLN A 30 4.64 -17.03 5.04
C GLN A 30 3.50 -16.54 5.94
N VAL A 31 2.30 -16.45 5.38
CA VAL A 31 1.08 -16.10 6.12
C VAL A 31 0.57 -17.36 6.83
N ASP A 32 1.35 -17.82 7.82
CA ASP A 32 0.99 -18.95 8.66
C ASP A 32 0.05 -18.54 9.81
N ASN A 33 -0.48 -19.53 10.52
CA ASN A 33 -1.41 -19.30 11.63
C ASN A 33 -0.81 -18.45 12.76
N GLU A 34 0.48 -18.56 13.01
CA GLU A 34 1.18 -17.77 14.03
C GLU A 34 1.30 -16.30 13.61
N TYR A 35 1.53 -16.04 12.33
CA TYR A 35 1.51 -14.69 11.78
C TYR A 35 0.12 -14.07 11.86
N LYS A 36 -0.91 -14.80 11.40
CA LYS A 36 -2.33 -14.36 11.46
C LYS A 36 -2.74 -14.06 12.91
N LYS A 37 -2.43 -14.95 13.83
CA LYS A 37 -2.67 -14.76 15.26
C LYS A 37 -2.02 -13.49 15.79
N ARG A 38 -0.74 -13.29 15.50
CA ARG A 38 0.01 -12.10 15.95
C ARG A 38 -0.63 -10.80 15.46
N VAL A 39 -1.00 -10.72 14.19
CA VAL A 39 -1.65 -9.53 13.63
C VAL A 39 -3.00 -9.29 14.32
N CYS A 40 -3.84 -10.33 14.44
CA CYS A 40 -5.14 -10.22 15.09
C CYS A 40 -5.02 -9.80 16.56
N GLU A 41 -4.13 -10.44 17.33
CA GLU A 41 -3.94 -10.12 18.76
C GLU A 41 -3.29 -8.75 18.99
N ASN A 42 -2.53 -8.24 18.03
CA ASN A 42 -1.96 -6.91 18.08
C ASN A 42 -2.98 -5.81 17.78
N PHE A 43 -4.03 -6.11 17.03
CA PHE A 43 -5.02 -5.13 16.61
C PHE A 43 -6.32 -5.20 17.44
N PHE A 44 -6.91 -6.39 17.61
CA PHE A 44 -8.22 -6.55 18.26
C PHE A 44 -8.15 -6.51 19.78
N ASP A 45 -9.24 -6.14 20.39
CA ASP A 45 -9.49 -6.31 21.83
C ASP A 45 -9.81 -7.79 22.09
N VAL A 46 -8.76 -8.61 22.26
CA VAL A 46 -8.86 -10.09 22.33
C VAL A 46 -9.85 -10.55 23.40
N SER A 47 -9.99 -9.80 24.50
CA SER A 47 -10.96 -10.11 25.58
C SER A 47 -12.43 -10.00 25.14
N ALA A 48 -12.71 -9.28 24.07
CA ALA A 48 -14.04 -9.18 23.48
C ALA A 48 -14.33 -10.31 22.47
N GLY A 49 -13.31 -11.11 22.12
CA GLY A 49 -13.39 -12.21 21.19
C GLY A 49 -12.85 -11.85 19.79
N VAL A 50 -12.21 -12.84 19.19
CA VAL A 50 -11.80 -12.83 17.78
C VAL A 50 -12.49 -13.97 17.09
N TYR A 51 -13.13 -13.72 15.96
CA TYR A 51 -13.99 -14.68 15.28
C TYR A 51 -13.55 -14.86 13.82
N THR A 52 -13.74 -16.05 13.29
CA THR A 52 -13.54 -16.31 11.86
C THR A 52 -14.63 -15.61 11.05
N TYR A 53 -14.25 -15.12 9.88
CA TYR A 53 -15.20 -14.66 8.89
C TYR A 53 -15.29 -15.65 7.74
N SER A 54 -16.50 -15.97 7.30
CA SER A 54 -16.73 -16.88 6.19
C SER A 54 -17.90 -16.40 5.33
N TRP A 55 -17.64 -16.23 4.05
CA TRP A 55 -18.67 -15.90 3.06
C TRP A 55 -19.69 -17.05 2.85
N GLU A 56 -19.25 -18.30 3.08
CA GLU A 56 -20.11 -19.48 2.90
C GLU A 56 -21.05 -19.70 4.09
N LYS A 57 -20.65 -19.23 5.26
CA LYS A 57 -21.40 -19.37 6.51
C LYS A 57 -21.44 -18.02 7.24
N PRO A 58 -22.21 -17.08 6.71
CA PRO A 58 -22.30 -15.76 7.32
C PRO A 58 -22.96 -15.84 8.72
N TYR A 59 -22.60 -14.88 9.57
CA TYR A 59 -23.26 -14.72 10.86
C TYR A 59 -24.60 -14.01 10.67
N LYS A 60 -25.65 -14.58 11.27
CA LYS A 60 -27.03 -14.09 11.14
C LYS A 60 -27.19 -12.62 11.55
N GLY A 61 -26.57 -12.23 12.67
CA GLY A 61 -26.67 -10.85 13.15
C GLY A 61 -26.03 -9.81 12.20
N ASP A 62 -25.04 -10.20 11.40
CA ASP A 62 -24.48 -9.31 10.39
C ASP A 62 -25.41 -9.12 9.22
N LEU A 63 -25.99 -10.21 8.73
CA LEU A 63 -26.99 -10.17 7.65
C LEU A 63 -28.25 -9.39 8.06
N GLU A 64 -28.74 -9.58 9.29
CA GLU A 64 -29.91 -8.86 9.79
C GLU A 64 -29.64 -7.35 9.84
N ARG A 65 -28.47 -6.94 10.33
CA ARG A 65 -28.07 -5.53 10.36
C ARG A 65 -27.91 -4.95 8.94
N GLU A 66 -27.30 -5.70 8.03
CA GLU A 66 -27.13 -5.28 6.64
C GLU A 66 -28.47 -5.12 5.94
N ILE A 67 -29.40 -6.04 6.16
CA ILE A 67 -30.79 -5.93 5.65
C ILE A 67 -31.47 -4.65 6.20
N GLU A 68 -31.38 -4.39 7.49
CA GLU A 68 -31.93 -3.17 8.07
C GLU A 68 -31.36 -1.91 7.44
N ASN A 69 -30.04 -1.89 7.19
CA ASN A 69 -29.36 -0.76 6.54
C ASN A 69 -29.90 -0.54 5.12
N TYR A 70 -29.95 -1.58 4.30
CA TYR A 70 -30.44 -1.47 2.92
C TYR A 70 -31.95 -1.21 2.83
N GLU A 71 -32.75 -1.69 3.78
CA GLU A 71 -34.15 -1.31 3.89
C GLU A 71 -34.33 0.18 4.20
N GLU A 72 -33.42 0.77 4.98
CA GLU A 72 -33.45 2.20 5.25
C GLU A 72 -33.00 3.02 4.02
N LEU A 73 -31.93 2.59 3.33
CA LEU A 73 -31.46 3.22 2.10
C LEU A 73 -32.54 3.16 1.00
N SER A 74 -33.23 2.03 0.83
CA SER A 74 -34.35 1.90 -0.11
C SER A 74 -35.47 2.90 0.20
N LYS A 75 -35.81 3.14 1.46
CA LYS A 75 -36.83 4.13 1.85
C LYS A 75 -36.37 5.58 1.57
N GLN A 76 -35.09 5.87 1.70
CA GLN A 76 -34.52 7.20 1.46
C GLN A 76 -34.32 7.49 -0.03
N SER A 77 -34.15 6.45 -0.84
CA SER A 77 -33.91 6.61 -2.27
C SER A 77 -35.12 7.22 -2.99
N THR A 78 -34.82 8.14 -3.89
CA THR A 78 -35.82 8.79 -4.76
C THR A 78 -35.89 8.18 -6.16
N SER A 79 -34.93 7.33 -6.51
CA SER A 79 -34.82 6.65 -7.81
C SER A 79 -35.48 5.27 -7.77
N ASP A 80 -36.32 4.95 -8.76
CA ASP A 80 -36.93 3.62 -8.89
C ASP A 80 -35.89 2.54 -9.21
N ASP A 81 -34.84 2.87 -9.95
CA ASP A 81 -33.73 1.96 -10.29
C ASP A 81 -32.92 1.61 -9.05
N GLU A 82 -32.60 2.60 -8.19
CA GLU A 82 -31.91 2.38 -6.92
C GLU A 82 -32.75 1.52 -5.96
N LYS A 83 -34.06 1.81 -5.85
CA LYS A 83 -34.94 0.98 -5.03
C LYS A 83 -34.96 -0.46 -5.50
N SER A 84 -35.03 -0.66 -6.81
CA SER A 84 -34.99 -2.03 -7.39
C SER A 84 -33.68 -2.73 -7.06
N PHE A 85 -32.56 -2.02 -7.15
CA PHE A 85 -31.24 -2.56 -6.76
C PHE A 85 -31.20 -2.96 -5.28
N PHE A 86 -31.66 -2.10 -4.38
CA PHE A 86 -31.69 -2.41 -2.95
C PHE A 86 -32.64 -3.57 -2.63
N ASP A 87 -33.81 -3.63 -3.26
CA ASP A 87 -34.79 -4.71 -3.05
C ASP A 87 -34.24 -6.06 -3.52
N ASP A 88 -33.52 -6.10 -4.64
CA ASP A 88 -32.87 -7.31 -5.15
C ASP A 88 -31.74 -7.75 -4.20
N TYR A 89 -30.96 -6.79 -3.69
CA TYR A 89 -29.88 -7.08 -2.75
C TYR A 89 -30.41 -7.59 -1.41
N ILE A 90 -31.41 -6.92 -0.83
CA ILE A 90 -32.14 -7.37 0.37
C ILE A 90 -32.70 -8.79 0.20
N SER A 91 -33.24 -9.08 -0.98
CA SER A 91 -33.75 -10.42 -1.28
C SER A 91 -32.64 -11.47 -1.26
N SER A 92 -31.49 -11.15 -1.80
CA SER A 92 -30.29 -12.02 -1.76
C SER A 92 -29.81 -12.26 -0.33
N LEU A 93 -29.74 -11.21 0.51
CA LEU A 93 -29.37 -11.33 1.92
C LEU A 93 -30.37 -12.20 2.71
N LYS A 94 -31.66 -12.04 2.45
CA LYS A 94 -32.71 -12.87 3.05
C LYS A 94 -32.63 -14.35 2.65
N GLU A 95 -32.12 -14.67 1.46
CA GLU A 95 -31.80 -16.06 1.10
C GLU A 95 -30.61 -16.58 1.90
N GLN A 96 -29.54 -15.79 2.07
CA GLN A 96 -28.36 -16.15 2.88
C GLN A 96 -28.72 -16.38 4.35
N LEU A 97 -29.69 -15.62 4.91
CA LEU A 97 -30.21 -15.84 6.27
C LEU A 97 -30.69 -17.27 6.54
N LYS A 98 -31.15 -17.99 5.53
CA LYS A 98 -31.65 -19.37 5.70
C LYS A 98 -30.55 -20.36 6.07
N THR A 99 -29.29 -20.05 5.75
CA THR A 99 -28.11 -20.88 6.02
C THR A 99 -27.14 -20.25 7.00
N ALA A 100 -27.43 -19.04 7.48
CA ALA A 100 -26.62 -18.29 8.39
C ALA A 100 -26.55 -18.97 9.78
N THR A 101 -25.43 -18.73 10.46
CA THR A 101 -25.20 -19.24 11.83
C THR A 101 -25.72 -18.26 12.88
N ASP A 102 -26.27 -18.76 13.97
CA ASP A 102 -26.75 -17.93 15.08
C ASP A 102 -25.59 -17.43 15.97
N GLU A 103 -24.40 -18.03 15.89
CA GLU A 103 -23.22 -17.67 16.66
C GLU A 103 -22.02 -17.54 15.74
N ARG A 104 -21.13 -16.59 16.05
CA ARG A 104 -19.85 -16.47 15.38
C ARG A 104 -18.91 -17.60 15.82
N GLU A 105 -18.20 -18.17 14.88
CA GLU A 105 -17.15 -19.15 15.17
C GLU A 105 -15.91 -18.43 15.68
N GLY A 106 -15.39 -18.84 16.85
CA GLY A 106 -14.16 -18.28 17.38
C GLY A 106 -12.96 -18.58 16.49
N ALA A 107 -11.93 -17.72 16.52
CA ALA A 107 -10.75 -17.81 15.67
C ALA A 107 -9.98 -19.14 15.78
N GLY A 108 -10.14 -19.87 16.88
CA GLY A 108 -9.52 -21.19 17.08
C GLY A 108 -8.01 -21.16 16.92
N ASP A 109 -7.51 -21.86 15.91
CA ASP A 109 -6.08 -21.95 15.56
C ASP A 109 -5.63 -20.90 14.53
N TYR A 110 -6.46 -19.95 14.20
CA TYR A 110 -6.21 -18.92 13.19
C TYR A 110 -5.96 -19.47 11.77
N SER A 111 -6.57 -20.58 11.41
CA SER A 111 -6.41 -21.19 10.08
C SER A 111 -7.23 -20.51 8.97
N ALA A 112 -8.26 -19.72 9.32
CA ALA A 112 -9.04 -18.96 8.34
C ALA A 112 -8.21 -17.82 7.68
N ASP A 113 -8.73 -17.30 6.56
CA ASP A 113 -8.09 -16.18 5.85
C ASP A 113 -8.71 -14.82 6.19
N ALA A 114 -9.78 -14.80 6.97
CA ALA A 114 -10.35 -13.54 7.46
C ALA A 114 -10.90 -13.71 8.87
N PHE A 115 -10.77 -12.63 9.65
CA PHE A 115 -11.19 -12.57 11.03
C PHE A 115 -11.91 -11.26 11.31
N VAL A 116 -12.91 -11.30 12.18
CA VAL A 116 -13.60 -10.12 12.69
C VAL A 116 -13.44 -10.02 14.19
N GLY A 117 -13.31 -8.80 14.67
CA GLY A 117 -13.16 -8.51 16.10
C GLY A 117 -13.42 -7.03 16.38
N SER A 118 -13.53 -6.69 17.65
CA SER A 118 -13.69 -5.30 18.06
C SER A 118 -12.35 -4.65 18.41
N LYS A 119 -12.31 -3.32 18.23
CA LYS A 119 -11.33 -2.42 18.79
C LYS A 119 -12.07 -1.20 19.34
N GLY A 120 -12.07 -1.05 20.65
CA GLY A 120 -13.00 -0.11 21.31
C GLY A 120 -14.45 -0.48 21.01
N GLU A 121 -15.22 0.51 20.60
CA GLU A 121 -16.66 0.33 20.28
C GLU A 121 -16.91 -0.14 18.84
N ASN A 122 -15.88 -0.23 18.03
CA ASN A 122 -16.00 -0.51 16.60
C ASN A 122 -15.59 -1.94 16.27
N MET A 123 -16.18 -2.49 15.21
CA MET A 123 -15.79 -3.77 14.64
C MET A 123 -14.96 -3.58 13.39
N TYR A 124 -14.02 -4.48 13.22
CA TYR A 124 -13.12 -4.50 12.07
C TYR A 124 -12.98 -5.91 11.53
N MET A 125 -12.59 -6.00 10.27
CA MET A 125 -12.20 -7.23 9.62
C MET A 125 -10.72 -7.17 9.27
N ILE A 126 -10.00 -8.25 9.55
CA ILE A 126 -8.65 -8.48 9.05
C ILE A 126 -8.72 -9.59 8.02
N SER A 127 -8.29 -9.30 6.81
CA SER A 127 -8.20 -10.27 5.72
C SER A 127 -6.74 -10.54 5.38
N PHE A 128 -6.40 -11.80 5.18
CA PHE A 128 -5.05 -12.26 4.86
C PHE A 128 -5.00 -12.76 3.43
N ASN A 129 -3.99 -12.31 2.69
CA ASN A 129 -3.62 -12.89 1.40
C ASN A 129 -2.57 -13.96 1.65
N SER A 130 -2.94 -15.22 1.42
CA SER A 130 -1.97 -16.30 1.30
C SER A 130 -1.86 -16.64 -0.18
N THR A 131 -0.73 -16.43 -0.81
CA THR A 131 -0.58 -16.75 -2.21
C THR A 131 -0.09 -18.20 -2.37
N GLU A 132 -0.91 -19.01 -3.01
CA GLU A 132 -0.49 -20.36 -3.47
C GLU A 132 0.57 -20.28 -4.59
N THR A 133 0.80 -19.08 -5.15
CA THR A 133 1.60 -18.83 -6.36
C THR A 133 3.01 -18.33 -6.09
N GLY A 134 3.46 -18.30 -4.84
CA GLY A 134 4.83 -17.90 -4.51
C GLY A 134 5.06 -16.38 -4.44
N GLU A 135 4.01 -15.59 -4.36
CA GLU A 135 4.05 -14.18 -4.01
C GLU A 135 4.07 -13.99 -2.49
N SER A 136 4.61 -12.89 -2.01
CA SER A 136 4.59 -12.57 -0.57
C SER A 136 3.19 -12.26 -0.10
N GLY A 137 2.80 -12.87 1.01
CA GLY A 137 1.50 -12.63 1.61
C GLY A 137 1.49 -11.42 2.54
N GLY A 138 0.31 -10.92 2.81
CA GLY A 138 0.08 -9.79 3.68
C GLY A 138 -1.31 -9.78 4.31
N PHE A 139 -1.74 -8.60 4.76
CA PHE A 139 -3.07 -8.43 5.33
C PHE A 139 -3.62 -7.04 5.04
N SER A 140 -4.95 -6.93 5.09
CA SER A 140 -5.66 -5.66 5.23
C SER A 140 -6.48 -5.63 6.50
N ILE A 141 -6.71 -4.41 7.00
CA ILE A 141 -7.63 -4.11 8.10
C ILE A 141 -8.62 -3.10 7.59
N ASP A 142 -9.88 -3.41 7.70
CA ASP A 142 -10.97 -2.57 7.27
C ASP A 142 -12.06 -2.52 8.34
N TYR A 143 -12.77 -1.40 8.40
CA TYR A 143 -13.96 -1.28 9.24
C TYR A 143 -15.02 -2.30 8.80
N TYR A 144 -15.71 -2.94 9.74
CA TYR A 144 -16.64 -4.02 9.45
C TYR A 144 -18.04 -3.78 10.05
N PRO A 145 -19.10 -3.94 9.26
CA PRO A 145 -19.07 -4.00 7.80
C PRO A 145 -18.62 -2.67 7.18
N SER A 146 -17.97 -2.72 6.02
CA SER A 146 -17.41 -1.53 5.37
C SER A 146 -18.47 -0.49 4.96
N ASP A 147 -19.66 -0.94 4.62
CA ASP A 147 -20.80 -0.08 4.28
C ASP A 147 -21.38 0.69 5.47
N GLN A 148 -20.96 0.34 6.70
CA GLN A 148 -21.36 1.03 7.92
C GLN A 148 -20.30 1.99 8.48
N LEU A 149 -19.31 2.35 7.69
CA LEU A 149 -18.31 3.36 8.05
C LEU A 149 -18.99 4.70 8.44
N ILE A 150 -20.19 4.97 7.91
CA ILE A 150 -21.02 6.11 8.29
C ILE A 150 -21.40 6.11 9.79
N ASN A 151 -21.46 4.96 10.44
CA ASN A 151 -21.73 4.86 11.87
C ASN A 151 -20.49 5.24 12.70
N TYR A 152 -19.31 5.07 12.15
CA TYR A 152 -18.07 5.51 12.75
C TYR A 152 -17.94 7.04 12.72
N ARG A 153 -18.32 7.67 11.61
CA ARG A 153 -18.34 9.12 11.43
C ARG A 153 -19.69 9.58 10.88
N PRO A 154 -20.72 9.69 11.73
CA PRO A 154 -22.07 10.04 11.28
C PRO A 154 -22.12 11.50 10.83
N LYS A 155 -22.82 11.73 9.71
CA LYS A 155 -23.10 13.07 9.17
C LYS A 155 -24.56 13.16 8.77
N GLU A 156 -25.21 14.27 9.18
CA GLU A 156 -26.61 14.49 8.85
C GLU A 156 -26.83 14.51 7.32
N GLY A 157 -27.76 13.71 6.85
CA GLY A 157 -28.13 13.57 5.44
C GLY A 157 -27.22 12.67 4.62
N ALA A 158 -26.09 12.19 5.16
CA ALA A 158 -25.25 11.24 4.48
C ALA A 158 -25.76 9.81 4.65
N SER A 159 -25.65 9.03 3.60
CA SER A 159 -25.94 7.58 3.57
C SER A 159 -24.66 6.73 3.48
N SER A 160 -23.57 7.35 3.05
CA SER A 160 -22.26 6.70 2.95
C SER A 160 -21.12 7.67 3.28
N VAL A 161 -19.99 7.12 3.68
CA VAL A 161 -18.74 7.85 3.87
C VAL A 161 -17.60 7.02 3.33
N TYR A 162 -16.65 7.70 2.70
CA TYR A 162 -15.41 7.13 2.20
C TYR A 162 -14.24 7.88 2.82
N CYS A 163 -13.12 7.20 2.98
CA CYS A 163 -11.88 7.84 3.40
C CYS A 163 -10.73 7.50 2.45
N TYR A 164 -9.91 8.49 2.13
CA TYR A 164 -8.82 8.36 1.16
C TYR A 164 -7.76 9.44 1.36
N SER A 165 -6.61 9.28 0.68
CA SER A 165 -5.52 10.26 0.73
C SER A 165 -5.90 11.58 0.04
N SER A 166 -5.44 12.69 0.62
CA SER A 166 -5.57 14.01 0.01
C SER A 166 -4.87 14.14 -1.34
N ASP A 167 -3.99 13.23 -1.72
CA ASP A 167 -3.38 13.20 -3.05
C ASP A 167 -4.40 12.99 -4.17
N TYR A 168 -5.54 12.40 -3.84
CA TYR A 168 -6.65 12.16 -4.79
C TYR A 168 -7.79 13.18 -4.64
N TYR A 169 -7.61 14.20 -3.80
CA TYR A 169 -8.63 15.20 -3.51
C TYR A 169 -8.40 16.48 -4.29
N ASP A 170 -9.36 16.86 -5.10
CA ASP A 170 -9.35 18.07 -5.95
C ASP A 170 -10.24 19.21 -5.42
N GLY A 171 -10.77 19.05 -4.20
CA GLY A 171 -11.62 20.02 -3.55
C GLY A 171 -10.87 21.17 -2.88
N GLU A 172 -11.57 21.95 -2.06
CA GLU A 172 -10.99 23.11 -1.37
C GLU A 172 -9.93 22.65 -0.34
N ASP A 173 -8.79 23.34 -0.31
CA ASP A 173 -7.73 23.09 0.66
C ASP A 173 -8.13 23.64 2.05
N THR A 174 -8.72 22.77 2.85
CA THR A 174 -9.11 23.04 4.23
C THR A 174 -8.05 22.52 5.21
N ALA A 175 -8.00 23.09 6.41
CA ALA A 175 -7.08 22.62 7.45
C ALA A 175 -7.50 21.23 7.95
N ASN A 176 -6.52 20.39 8.28
CA ASN A 176 -6.73 19.10 8.95
C ASN A 176 -7.25 19.37 10.37
N THR A 177 -8.36 18.73 10.74
CA THR A 177 -9.06 18.91 12.02
C THR A 177 -8.71 17.84 13.05
N ALA A 178 -7.84 16.89 12.72
CA ALA A 178 -7.40 15.87 13.65
C ALA A 178 -6.69 16.48 14.86
N THR A 179 -6.92 15.91 16.04
CA THR A 179 -6.24 16.28 17.28
C THR A 179 -4.96 15.49 17.48
N VAL A 180 -4.86 14.29 16.91
CA VAL A 180 -3.61 13.54 16.84
C VAL A 180 -2.63 14.30 15.95
N SER A 181 -1.39 14.46 16.41
CA SER A 181 -0.36 15.08 15.58
C SER A 181 0.14 14.12 14.51
N GLN A 182 0.68 14.65 13.41
CA GLN A 182 1.29 13.86 12.35
C GLN A 182 2.38 12.94 12.90
N ASP A 183 3.27 13.47 13.76
CA ASP A 183 4.35 12.69 14.36
C ASP A 183 3.82 11.55 15.25
N ASP A 184 2.76 11.81 16.05
CA ASP A 184 2.15 10.77 16.87
C ASP A 184 1.47 9.70 16.02
N ALA A 185 0.80 10.08 14.93
CA ALA A 185 0.20 9.14 13.99
C ALA A 185 1.26 8.25 13.32
N ILE A 186 2.39 8.83 12.86
CA ILE A 186 3.53 8.09 12.31
C ILE A 186 4.06 7.08 13.34
N GLN A 187 4.24 7.48 14.60
CA GLN A 187 4.73 6.60 15.65
C GLN A 187 3.73 5.49 16.03
N GLN A 188 2.43 5.76 15.99
CA GLN A 188 1.39 4.75 16.17
C GLN A 188 1.49 3.68 15.08
N GLY A 189 1.62 4.09 13.82
CA GLY A 189 1.78 3.16 12.70
C GLY A 189 3.04 2.30 12.80
N LEU A 190 4.18 2.90 13.10
CA LEU A 190 5.43 2.16 13.34
C LEU A 190 5.30 1.14 14.47
N SER A 191 4.66 1.54 15.57
CA SER A 191 4.45 0.67 16.73
C SER A 191 3.54 -0.51 16.40
N PHE A 192 2.47 -0.24 15.65
CA PHE A 192 1.54 -1.27 15.19
C PHE A 192 2.24 -2.28 14.25
N LEU A 193 2.96 -1.80 13.23
CA LEU A 193 3.68 -2.67 12.29
C LEU A 193 4.74 -3.51 13.00
N ALA A 194 5.48 -2.93 13.95
CA ALA A 194 6.41 -3.68 14.79
C ALA A 194 5.73 -4.78 15.62
N GLY A 195 4.54 -4.51 16.18
CA GLY A 195 3.71 -5.50 16.86
C GLY A 195 3.27 -6.65 15.94
N CYS A 196 3.02 -6.38 14.66
CA CYS A 196 2.76 -7.39 13.63
C CYS A 196 4.02 -8.18 13.23
N GLY A 197 5.20 -7.79 13.71
CA GLY A 197 6.49 -8.39 13.37
C GLY A 197 7.11 -7.83 12.11
N ILE A 198 6.63 -6.68 11.63
CA ILE A 198 7.18 -5.93 10.51
C ILE A 198 8.14 -4.88 11.09
N SER A 199 9.44 -5.10 10.88
CA SER A 199 10.52 -4.22 11.35
C SER A 199 11.32 -3.67 10.18
N ASP A 200 12.29 -2.82 10.48
CA ASP A 200 13.19 -2.23 9.49
C ASP A 200 12.42 -1.45 8.41
N ILE A 201 11.53 -0.58 8.85
CA ILE A 201 10.71 0.29 8.00
C ILE A 201 10.89 1.75 8.41
N ILE A 202 10.72 2.65 7.47
CA ILE A 202 10.69 4.09 7.66
C ILE A 202 9.43 4.68 7.03
N GLU A 203 8.95 5.78 7.58
CA GLU A 203 7.94 6.59 6.93
C GLU A 203 8.53 7.21 5.66
N THR A 204 7.78 7.18 4.57
CA THR A 204 8.16 7.73 3.26
C THR A 204 7.15 8.71 2.69
N GLY A 205 5.98 8.81 3.28
CA GLY A 205 4.95 9.76 2.90
C GLY A 205 3.88 9.87 3.97
N CYS A 206 3.39 11.08 4.16
CA CYS A 206 2.28 11.36 5.04
C CYS A 206 1.41 12.45 4.41
N THR A 207 0.16 12.13 4.14
CA THR A 207 -0.83 13.04 3.57
C THR A 207 -2.04 13.14 4.49
N ASP A 208 -2.90 14.13 4.27
CA ASP A 208 -4.13 14.25 5.03
C ASP A 208 -5.12 13.14 4.66
N LEU A 209 -5.84 12.60 5.64
CA LEU A 209 -6.97 11.70 5.44
C LEU A 209 -8.23 12.51 5.16
N ILE A 210 -8.80 12.32 3.98
CA ILE A 210 -10.07 12.90 3.57
C ILE A 210 -11.20 11.98 3.98
N TRP A 211 -12.23 12.55 4.58
CA TRP A 211 -13.53 11.92 4.79
C TRP A 211 -14.54 12.58 3.89
N GLU A 212 -15.09 11.82 2.95
CA GLU A 212 -16.11 12.28 2.02
C GLU A 212 -17.46 11.64 2.31
N TYR A 213 -18.47 12.46 2.48
CA TYR A 213 -19.83 12.06 2.82
C TYR A 213 -20.75 12.24 1.62
N SER A 214 -21.51 11.21 1.29
CA SER A 214 -22.41 11.23 0.14
C SER A 214 -23.84 10.84 0.53
N ASP A 215 -24.80 11.37 -0.23
CA ASP A 215 -26.20 10.96 -0.15
C ASP A 215 -26.45 9.62 -0.88
N THR A 216 -27.72 9.16 -0.89
CA THR A 216 -28.11 7.92 -1.55
C THR A 216 -27.91 7.95 -3.07
N SER A 217 -27.80 9.11 -3.69
CA SER A 217 -27.54 9.30 -5.12
C SER A 217 -26.05 9.52 -5.42
N TYR A 218 -25.17 9.26 -4.45
CA TYR A 218 -23.71 9.46 -4.52
C TYR A 218 -23.30 10.90 -4.77
N ASN A 219 -24.14 11.89 -4.45
CA ASN A 219 -23.70 13.28 -4.48
C ASN A 219 -22.91 13.59 -3.21
N THR A 220 -21.73 14.19 -3.38
CA THR A 220 -20.92 14.63 -2.25
C THR A 220 -21.65 15.76 -1.50
N LEU A 221 -21.93 15.53 -0.23
CA LEU A 221 -22.56 16.50 0.68
C LEU A 221 -21.52 17.33 1.42
N ALA A 222 -20.41 16.71 1.79
CA ALA A 222 -19.33 17.36 2.50
C ALA A 222 -18.04 16.54 2.37
N SER A 223 -16.92 17.23 2.51
CA SER A 223 -15.61 16.62 2.68
C SER A 223 -14.88 17.29 3.83
N GLU A 224 -14.10 16.57 4.59
CA GLU A 224 -13.28 17.12 5.67
C GLU A 224 -11.94 16.41 5.78
N LYS A 225 -10.89 17.14 6.14
CA LYS A 225 -9.58 16.57 6.48
C LYS A 225 -9.56 16.25 7.98
N SER A 226 -9.36 14.98 8.33
CA SER A 226 -9.28 14.59 9.74
C SER A 226 -8.54 13.26 9.89
N GLY A 227 -7.25 13.33 10.15
CA GLY A 227 -6.33 12.20 10.22
C GLY A 227 -5.27 12.23 9.15
N TYR A 228 -4.59 11.11 8.99
CA TYR A 228 -3.44 10.97 8.10
C TYR A 228 -3.46 9.63 7.38
N VAL A 229 -3.02 9.64 6.12
CA VAL A 229 -2.62 8.45 5.37
C VAL A 229 -1.12 8.42 5.35
N ILE A 230 -0.54 7.36 5.90
CA ILE A 230 0.89 7.25 6.11
C ILE A 230 1.40 6.03 5.37
N THR A 231 2.38 6.26 4.50
CA THR A 231 3.10 5.20 3.78
C THR A 231 4.44 4.94 4.42
N TYR A 232 4.76 3.66 4.52
CA TYR A 232 6.05 3.19 5.02
C TYR A 232 6.68 2.31 3.97
N LYS A 233 8.00 2.34 3.91
CA LYS A 233 8.79 1.41 3.10
C LYS A 233 9.82 0.71 3.97
N ARG A 234 10.30 -0.43 3.50
CA ARG A 234 11.45 -1.08 4.12
C ARG A 234 12.61 -0.11 4.19
N SER A 235 13.33 -0.15 5.30
CA SER A 235 14.58 0.57 5.48
C SER A 235 15.72 -0.44 5.59
N VAL A 236 16.70 -0.31 4.74
CA VAL A 236 17.92 -1.08 4.80
C VAL A 236 19.05 -0.12 5.14
N ASP A 237 19.64 -0.26 6.32
CA ASP A 237 20.66 0.67 6.84
C ASP A 237 20.21 2.14 6.80
N GLY A 238 18.90 2.41 6.99
CA GLY A 238 18.32 3.76 6.92
C GLY A 238 18.03 4.26 5.50
N ILE A 239 18.18 3.41 4.48
CA ILE A 239 17.96 3.75 3.07
C ILE A 239 16.72 2.98 2.57
N ALA A 240 15.77 3.69 1.98
CA ALA A 240 14.62 3.06 1.34
C ALA A 240 15.04 2.35 0.04
N PRO A 241 14.49 1.16 -0.26
CA PRO A 241 14.67 0.54 -1.56
C PRO A 241 14.09 1.42 -2.67
N TYR A 242 14.73 1.37 -3.82
CA TYR A 242 14.20 1.95 -5.03
C TYR A 242 13.33 0.92 -5.75
N THR A 243 12.12 1.33 -6.10
CA THR A 243 11.21 0.55 -6.92
C THR A 243 11.04 1.30 -8.23
N PRO A 244 11.47 0.72 -9.37
CA PRO A 244 11.26 1.35 -10.66
C PRO A 244 9.77 1.36 -11.01
N SER A 245 9.34 2.37 -11.77
CA SER A 245 7.98 2.41 -12.29
C SER A 245 7.74 1.23 -13.25
N VAL A 246 6.53 0.66 -13.17
CA VAL A 246 6.16 -0.63 -13.78
C VAL A 246 6.28 -0.66 -15.32
N TYR A 247 6.33 0.51 -15.97
CA TYR A 247 6.20 0.62 -17.43
C TYR A 247 7.40 0.13 -18.27
N ASN A 248 8.54 -0.20 -17.66
CA ASN A 248 9.75 -0.53 -18.43
C ASN A 248 10.44 -1.86 -18.08
N ILE A 249 9.81 -2.71 -17.27
CA ILE A 249 10.48 -3.90 -16.72
C ILE A 249 10.43 -5.11 -17.62
N ASP A 250 9.42 -5.23 -18.47
CA ASP A 250 9.34 -6.33 -19.44
C ASP A 250 10.55 -6.39 -20.39
N SER A 251 11.17 -5.23 -20.65
CA SER A 251 12.39 -5.18 -21.45
C SER A 251 13.66 -5.60 -20.69
N LEU A 252 13.66 -5.50 -19.37
CA LEU A 252 14.79 -5.91 -18.52
C LEU A 252 14.74 -7.40 -18.17
N ASN A 253 13.55 -7.99 -18.13
CA ASN A 253 13.34 -9.41 -17.83
C ASN A 253 13.64 -10.35 -19.02
N SER A 254 14.20 -9.86 -20.12
CA SER A 254 14.50 -10.67 -21.29
C SER A 254 15.81 -11.49 -21.22
N SER A 255 16.57 -11.38 -20.14
CA SER A 255 17.77 -12.20 -19.91
C SER A 255 17.49 -13.26 -18.84
N ASP A 256 17.79 -14.49 -19.17
CA ASP A 256 17.31 -15.75 -18.58
C ASP A 256 17.57 -16.01 -17.08
N ASP A 257 18.32 -15.18 -16.36
CA ASP A 257 18.81 -15.56 -15.03
C ASP A 257 18.46 -14.62 -13.87
N VAL A 258 17.96 -13.41 -14.12
CA VAL A 258 17.63 -12.43 -13.06
C VAL A 258 16.27 -11.80 -13.32
N TRP A 259 15.32 -12.07 -12.45
CA TRP A 259 14.02 -11.41 -12.45
C TRP A 259 14.06 -10.17 -11.58
N TYR A 260 13.85 -9.02 -12.21
CA TYR A 260 13.62 -7.79 -11.47
C TYR A 260 12.19 -7.83 -10.92
N ASP A 261 12.08 -7.90 -9.59
CA ASP A 261 10.79 -7.92 -8.93
C ASP A 261 10.28 -6.49 -8.76
N THR A 262 9.16 -6.22 -9.41
CA THR A 262 8.50 -4.91 -9.38
C THR A 262 7.49 -4.77 -8.26
N MET A 263 7.21 -5.85 -7.54
CA MET A 263 6.27 -5.80 -6.43
C MET A 263 6.89 -5.07 -5.26
N ASP A 264 6.32 -3.93 -4.92
CA ASP A 264 6.73 -3.13 -3.78
C ASP A 264 6.09 -3.68 -2.51
N GLU A 265 6.88 -3.74 -1.43
CA GLU A 265 6.29 -3.95 -0.11
C GLU A 265 5.45 -2.72 0.22
N THR A 266 4.15 -2.92 0.34
CA THR A 266 3.21 -1.82 0.61
C THR A 266 2.79 -1.85 2.07
N PHE A 267 3.08 -0.77 2.77
CA PHE A 267 2.62 -0.54 4.14
C PHE A 267 1.95 0.83 4.18
N GLU A 268 0.64 0.84 4.10
CA GLU A 268 -0.17 2.05 4.18
C GLU A 268 -1.14 1.94 5.36
N LEU A 269 -1.18 2.96 6.20
CA LEU A 269 -2.10 3.06 7.32
C LEU A 269 -2.87 4.37 7.27
N GLN A 270 -4.17 4.26 7.52
CA GLN A 270 -5.04 5.42 7.73
C GLN A 270 -5.28 5.55 9.23
N ILE A 271 -4.95 6.71 9.78
CA ILE A 271 -4.97 6.97 11.23
C ILE A 271 -5.71 8.26 11.49
N ASP A 272 -6.68 8.22 12.41
CA ASP A 272 -7.37 9.39 12.91
C ASP A 272 -7.26 9.52 14.47
N ASP A 273 -8.08 10.35 15.07
CA ASP A 273 -8.07 10.57 16.52
C ASP A 273 -8.42 9.32 17.36
N ASN A 274 -9.04 8.31 16.76
CA ASN A 274 -9.38 7.04 17.40
C ASN A 274 -8.34 5.94 17.14
N GLY A 275 -7.29 6.24 16.38
CA GLY A 275 -6.21 5.34 16.00
C GLY A 275 -6.32 4.82 14.57
N ILE A 276 -5.92 3.57 14.34
CA ILE A 276 -5.91 2.99 12.99
C ILE A 276 -7.34 2.73 12.53
N VAL A 277 -7.72 3.36 11.42
CA VAL A 277 -9.00 3.20 10.72
C VAL A 277 -8.91 2.07 9.72
N SER A 278 -7.84 2.03 8.92
CA SER A 278 -7.53 0.94 8.01
C SER A 278 -6.03 0.72 7.86
N ALA A 279 -5.65 -0.44 7.36
CA ALA A 279 -4.26 -0.77 7.05
C ALA A 279 -4.19 -1.68 5.83
N TYR A 280 -3.20 -1.44 4.96
CA TYR A 280 -2.86 -2.27 3.81
C TYR A 280 -1.38 -2.64 3.89
N CYS A 281 -1.09 -3.92 4.12
CA CYS A 281 0.26 -4.43 4.35
C CYS A 281 0.45 -5.66 3.45
N TYR A 282 0.96 -5.44 2.23
CA TYR A 282 1.10 -6.48 1.23
C TYR A 282 2.56 -6.68 0.81
N ASP A 283 2.84 -7.84 0.24
CA ASP A 283 4.12 -8.23 -0.33
C ASP A 283 5.31 -8.13 0.64
N TYR A 284 5.05 -8.34 1.93
CA TYR A 284 6.04 -8.27 2.97
C TYR A 284 7.08 -9.39 2.86
N PHE A 285 8.35 -9.02 2.91
CA PHE A 285 9.48 -9.95 2.90
C PHE A 285 10.13 -10.02 4.29
N LYS A 286 10.44 -11.24 4.72
CA LYS A 286 11.05 -11.49 6.02
C LYS A 286 12.55 -11.60 5.89
N ALA A 287 13.30 -10.80 6.65
CA ALA A 287 14.75 -10.90 6.69
C ALA A 287 15.20 -12.30 7.12
N THR A 288 16.15 -12.90 6.39
CA THR A 288 16.74 -14.18 6.75
C THR A 288 17.72 -14.06 7.92
N GLY A 289 18.22 -12.86 8.18
CA GLY A 289 19.34 -12.59 9.07
C GLY A 289 20.71 -12.77 8.41
N ASP A 290 20.76 -13.35 7.23
CA ASP A 290 21.98 -13.44 6.43
C ASP A 290 22.29 -12.11 5.75
N LYS A 291 23.57 -11.73 5.70
CA LYS A 291 24.03 -10.56 4.98
C LYS A 291 25.46 -10.75 4.49
N LYS A 292 25.78 -10.10 3.38
CA LYS A 292 27.15 -9.96 2.91
C LYS A 292 27.59 -8.54 3.19
N GLU A 293 28.42 -8.39 4.21
CA GLU A 293 28.91 -7.07 4.67
C GLU A 293 30.08 -6.55 3.82
N ASN A 294 30.26 -5.25 3.86
CA ASN A 294 31.40 -4.56 3.26
C ASN A 294 31.58 -4.83 1.76
N VAL A 295 30.47 -4.90 1.04
CA VAL A 295 30.50 -5.00 -0.42
C VAL A 295 31.00 -3.66 -0.99
N ASP A 296 32.04 -3.71 -1.80
CA ASP A 296 32.57 -2.54 -2.45
C ASP A 296 31.56 -2.00 -3.47
N LEU A 297 31.22 -0.73 -3.36
CA LEU A 297 30.41 -0.03 -4.35
C LEU A 297 31.28 0.42 -5.51
N ILE A 298 30.72 0.46 -6.70
CA ILE A 298 31.37 1.20 -7.78
C ILE A 298 31.42 2.68 -7.36
N SER A 299 32.54 3.31 -7.63
CA SER A 299 32.67 4.73 -7.31
C SER A 299 31.63 5.56 -8.08
N TRP A 300 31.29 6.70 -7.53
CA TRP A 300 30.45 7.65 -8.24
C TRP A 300 30.97 7.97 -9.64
N GLU A 301 32.26 8.24 -9.75
CA GLU A 301 32.91 8.55 -11.01
C GLU A 301 32.78 7.40 -12.03
N ASP A 302 32.82 6.15 -11.58
CA ASP A 302 32.69 4.99 -12.44
C ASP A 302 31.23 4.73 -12.82
N ALA A 303 30.27 5.00 -11.90
CA ALA A 303 28.84 4.97 -12.22
C ALA A 303 28.49 6.00 -13.31
N VAL A 304 28.96 7.24 -13.17
CA VAL A 304 28.75 8.29 -14.18
C VAL A 304 29.40 7.93 -15.51
N LYS A 305 30.59 7.31 -15.52
CA LYS A 305 31.23 6.84 -16.78
C LYS A 305 30.43 5.71 -17.45
N ALA A 306 29.77 4.87 -16.66
CA ALA A 306 28.96 3.76 -17.19
C ALA A 306 27.61 4.23 -17.77
N LEU A 307 27.04 5.30 -17.20
CA LEU A 307 25.72 5.82 -17.54
C LEU A 307 25.50 6.05 -19.06
N PRO A 308 26.39 6.72 -19.82
CA PRO A 308 26.17 6.94 -21.25
C PRO A 308 26.05 5.64 -22.07
N LYS A 309 26.72 4.57 -21.64
CA LYS A 309 26.60 3.27 -22.30
C LYS A 309 25.21 2.64 -22.02
N ALA A 310 24.77 2.67 -20.76
CA ALA A 310 23.46 2.14 -20.38
C ALA A 310 22.32 2.88 -21.10
N VAL A 311 22.34 4.22 -21.08
CA VAL A 311 21.38 5.07 -21.77
C VAL A 311 21.37 4.81 -23.27
N ASN A 312 22.54 4.74 -23.94
CA ASN A 312 22.61 4.47 -25.37
C ASN A 312 22.10 3.08 -25.72
N THR A 313 22.35 2.06 -24.91
CA THR A 313 21.81 0.71 -25.14
C THR A 313 20.30 0.73 -25.06
N TYR A 314 19.72 1.29 -24.00
CA TYR A 314 18.28 1.38 -23.79
C TYR A 314 17.57 2.10 -24.97
N TYR A 315 18.04 3.29 -25.36
CA TYR A 315 17.38 4.06 -26.42
C TYR A 315 17.65 3.51 -27.83
N ALA A 316 18.78 2.83 -28.06
CA ALA A 316 19.01 2.15 -29.33
C ALA A 316 18.00 1.00 -29.55
N GLU A 317 17.66 0.27 -28.51
CA GLU A 317 16.65 -0.80 -28.57
C GLU A 317 15.24 -0.23 -28.80
N ASN A 318 14.91 0.88 -28.18
CA ASN A 318 13.60 1.53 -28.30
C ASN A 318 13.47 2.46 -29.51
N LYS A 319 14.52 2.57 -30.35
CA LYS A 319 14.55 3.40 -31.58
C LYS A 319 14.21 4.89 -31.37
N THR A 320 14.39 5.38 -30.14
CA THR A 320 14.10 6.77 -29.80
C THR A 320 15.38 7.61 -29.88
N GLN A 321 15.31 8.76 -30.51
CA GLN A 321 16.46 9.66 -30.65
C GLN A 321 16.22 10.95 -29.86
N TYR A 322 16.96 11.12 -28.79
CA TYR A 322 17.00 12.37 -28.05
C TYR A 322 18.33 13.11 -28.31
N SER A 323 18.29 14.42 -28.39
CA SER A 323 19.49 15.25 -28.50
C SER A 323 20.24 15.36 -27.20
N SER A 324 19.53 15.31 -26.07
CA SER A 324 20.09 15.25 -24.72
C SER A 324 19.15 14.57 -23.76
N ILE A 325 19.71 13.97 -22.71
CA ILE A 325 19.00 13.43 -21.55
C ILE A 325 19.71 13.96 -20.34
N GLU A 326 18.97 14.61 -19.44
CA GLU A 326 19.47 15.18 -18.20
C GLU A 326 18.77 14.51 -17.02
N PHE A 327 19.54 13.92 -16.10
CA PHE A 327 19.00 13.29 -14.90
C PHE A 327 19.00 14.28 -13.75
N ASN A 328 17.81 14.53 -13.18
CA ASN A 328 17.60 15.51 -12.11
C ASN A 328 17.68 14.90 -10.71
N ASN A 329 17.56 13.57 -10.61
CA ASN A 329 17.66 12.86 -9.35
C ASN A 329 18.67 11.71 -9.46
N VAL A 330 19.65 11.69 -8.55
CA VAL A 330 20.61 10.59 -8.45
C VAL A 330 20.77 10.23 -6.99
N GLN A 331 20.58 8.99 -6.66
CA GLN A 331 20.67 8.51 -5.29
C GLN A 331 21.34 7.14 -5.20
N LEU A 332 21.91 6.85 -4.05
CA LEU A 332 22.30 5.50 -3.68
C LEU A 332 21.10 4.86 -3.00
N ALA A 333 20.66 3.72 -3.50
CA ALA A 333 19.49 3.02 -3.01
C ALA A 333 19.73 1.50 -2.98
N TYR A 334 18.82 0.78 -2.39
CA TYR A 334 18.77 -0.66 -2.54
C TYR A 334 17.79 -1.05 -3.66
N TYR A 335 18.17 -2.04 -4.44
CA TYR A 335 17.34 -2.60 -5.49
C TYR A 335 17.06 -4.07 -5.19
N LYS A 336 15.79 -4.46 -5.23
CA LYS A 336 15.35 -5.83 -4.96
C LYS A 336 15.46 -6.68 -6.22
N ILE A 337 16.17 -7.80 -6.13
CA ILE A 337 16.24 -8.82 -7.18
C ILE A 337 15.83 -10.18 -6.61
N LYS A 338 15.29 -11.03 -7.48
CA LYS A 338 15.00 -12.41 -7.15
C LYS A 338 16.13 -13.30 -7.68
N ASP A 339 16.75 -14.08 -6.80
CA ASP A 339 17.75 -15.08 -7.13
C ASP A 339 17.28 -16.45 -6.63
N GLY A 340 16.73 -17.26 -7.51
CA GLY A 340 16.09 -18.52 -7.17
C GLY A 340 14.89 -18.32 -6.24
N ASP A 341 14.96 -18.92 -5.03
CA ASP A 341 13.90 -18.82 -4.01
C ASP A 341 14.12 -17.67 -3.00
N LYS A 342 15.17 -16.88 -3.20
CA LYS A 342 15.56 -15.78 -2.31
C LYS A 342 15.42 -14.43 -2.99
N TYR A 343 15.30 -13.42 -2.17
CA TYR A 343 15.35 -12.03 -2.60
C TYR A 343 16.60 -11.38 -2.03
N GLU A 344 17.30 -10.63 -2.87
CA GLU A 344 18.49 -9.89 -2.49
C GLU A 344 18.24 -8.40 -2.65
N TYR A 345 18.57 -7.62 -1.64
CA TYR A 345 18.62 -6.17 -1.73
C TYR A 345 20.05 -5.76 -2.03
N LEU A 346 20.28 -5.34 -3.26
CA LEU A 346 21.59 -4.90 -3.75
C LEU A 346 21.72 -3.40 -3.70
N PRO A 347 22.84 -2.85 -3.20
CA PRO A 347 23.10 -1.43 -3.28
C PRO A 347 23.38 -1.02 -4.73
N VAL A 348 22.69 0.01 -5.20
CA VAL A 348 22.74 0.50 -6.59
C VAL A 348 22.76 2.03 -6.64
N TRP A 349 23.38 2.58 -7.69
CA TRP A 349 23.20 3.97 -8.07
C TRP A 349 21.99 4.10 -8.98
N VAL A 350 21.02 4.90 -8.56
CA VAL A 350 19.79 5.19 -9.30
C VAL A 350 19.90 6.58 -9.91
N PHE A 351 19.68 6.67 -11.22
CA PHE A 351 19.58 7.89 -11.99
C PHE A 351 18.15 8.03 -12.47
N ALA A 352 17.36 8.83 -11.80
CA ALA A 352 15.92 8.97 -12.02
C ALA A 352 15.53 10.39 -12.45
N GLN A 353 14.25 10.59 -12.82
CA GLN A 353 13.67 11.89 -13.18
C GLN A 353 14.47 12.58 -14.29
N CYS A 354 14.45 12.03 -15.49
CA CYS A 354 15.19 12.60 -16.61
C CYS A 354 14.34 13.59 -17.43
N GLU A 355 14.96 14.72 -17.79
CA GLU A 355 14.45 15.63 -18.81
C GLU A 355 15.03 15.25 -20.19
N LYS A 356 14.17 15.14 -21.18
CA LYS A 356 14.54 14.73 -22.55
C LYS A 356 14.34 15.90 -23.49
N THR A 357 15.34 16.19 -24.33
CA THR A 357 15.27 17.23 -25.35
C THR A 357 15.51 16.62 -26.72
N GLY A 358 14.63 16.90 -27.68
CA GLY A 358 14.74 16.41 -29.08
C GLY A 358 13.37 16.17 -29.71
N ASP A 359 13.38 15.83 -31.02
CA ASP A 359 12.16 15.52 -31.79
C ASP A 359 11.64 14.10 -31.49
N GLY A 360 11.44 13.77 -30.24
CA GLY A 360 10.65 12.61 -29.84
C GLY A 360 9.18 12.90 -30.14
N ASP A 361 8.51 11.93 -30.76
CA ASP A 361 7.08 12.02 -31.11
C ASP A 361 6.27 12.42 -29.85
N SER A 362 5.72 13.64 -29.86
CA SER A 362 4.96 14.22 -28.77
C SER A 362 3.57 13.59 -28.57
N SER A 363 3.32 12.44 -29.20
CA SER A 363 2.05 11.70 -29.13
C SER A 363 2.05 10.54 -28.14
N GLN A 364 3.18 10.18 -27.53
CA GLN A 364 3.19 9.30 -26.38
C GLN A 364 3.26 10.16 -25.12
N SER A 365 2.22 10.06 -24.31
CA SER A 365 2.15 10.61 -22.97
C SER A 365 3.46 10.33 -22.23
N ASP A 366 3.93 11.32 -21.53
CA ASP A 366 5.14 11.37 -20.70
C ASP A 366 5.07 10.34 -19.55
N ASP A 367 5.01 9.07 -19.91
CA ASP A 367 5.04 7.95 -18.97
C ASP A 367 6.51 7.67 -18.68
N GLY A 368 6.94 8.29 -17.61
CA GLY A 368 8.30 8.51 -17.20
C GLY A 368 9.19 7.27 -17.21
N LEU A 369 10.43 7.52 -17.53
CA LEU A 369 11.57 6.85 -16.91
C LEU A 369 11.73 7.49 -15.52
N ASP A 370 10.98 7.02 -14.53
CA ASP A 370 11.31 7.18 -13.12
C ASP A 370 12.23 6.05 -12.69
#